data_1b9d8276aa4232d22d9813543be4bf62
#
_entry.id   1b9d8276aa4232d22d9813543be4bf62
#
_cell.length_a   1.000
_cell.length_b   1.000
_cell.length_c   1.000
_cell.angle_alpha   90.00
_cell.angle_beta   90.00
_cell.angle_gamma   90.00
#
_symmetry.space_group_name_H-M   'P 1'
#
loop_
_entity.id
_entity.type
_entity.pdbx_description
1 polymer ?
#
loop_
_entity_poly.entity_id
_entity_poly.type
_entity_poly.pdbx_seq_one_letter_code
_entity_poly.pdbx_strand_id
1 'polypeptide(L)'
;MIEIALSEMTDWFGFGVAGNFAGHLEQAGEAADFVNVTSQGEAPKGIFPWYAPGSDTFLGEFPLSNDAIVLPPAEDSGPLNLQIEPEVGLACEVVWDGDTVVTLKPFALGAFNDCSIRRPGAPKISHKKNWGPSSKGVSAEFFDVSDLTPDGPTATMRLVCHLLSDGEEHEYGVDSPLIGYSYYGEVLLDWIVERLANQKGSPDTPLEDVGALMVAAGHPRNVLIGIGATRYTEVGASTFLKPGDRAVVRVYDTASESAAELNQLVR
;
A
#
# COMPACT_ATOMS: atom_id res chain seq x y z
N MET A 1 -7.84 -7.89 18.16
CA MET A 1 -7.13 -8.41 16.97
C MET A 1 -8.01 -9.47 16.32
N ILE A 2 -8.01 -9.55 14.99
CA ILE A 2 -8.65 -10.61 14.19
C ILE A 2 -7.60 -11.17 13.23
N GLU A 3 -7.75 -12.44 12.86
CA GLU A 3 -6.92 -13.06 11.83
C GLU A 3 -7.69 -13.10 10.51
N ILE A 4 -7.05 -12.73 9.40
CA ILE A 4 -7.61 -12.80 8.06
C ILE A 4 -6.63 -13.59 7.19
N ALA A 5 -7.09 -14.76 6.70
CA ALA A 5 -6.25 -15.62 5.88
C ALA A 5 -6.05 -15.03 4.48
N LEU A 6 -4.86 -15.22 3.89
CA LEU A 6 -4.60 -14.80 2.50
C LEU A 6 -5.60 -15.38 1.49
N SER A 7 -6.08 -16.61 1.74
CA SER A 7 -7.09 -17.24 0.89
C SER A 7 -8.44 -16.51 0.86
N GLU A 8 -8.75 -15.74 1.90
CA GLU A 8 -9.96 -14.89 1.94
C GLU A 8 -9.80 -13.63 1.11
N MET A 9 -8.54 -13.20 0.88
CA MET A 9 -8.24 -11.97 0.14
C MET A 9 -8.10 -12.19 -1.37
N THR A 10 -8.19 -13.43 -1.86
CA THR A 10 -8.03 -13.73 -3.30
C THR A 10 -9.10 -13.10 -4.19
N ASP A 11 -10.28 -12.83 -3.64
CA ASP A 11 -11.38 -12.16 -4.33
C ASP A 11 -11.49 -10.66 -3.99
N TRP A 12 -10.56 -10.13 -3.18
CA TRP A 12 -10.54 -8.71 -2.86
C TRP A 12 -9.81 -7.94 -3.95
N PHE A 13 -10.22 -6.71 -4.19
CA PHE A 13 -9.47 -5.82 -5.07
C PHE A 13 -8.41 -5.07 -4.24
N GLY A 14 -7.21 -4.90 -4.81
CA GLY A 14 -6.09 -4.25 -4.16
C GLY A 14 -5.67 -2.97 -4.85
N PHE A 15 -5.61 -1.86 -4.11
CA PHE A 15 -5.09 -0.59 -4.61
C PHE A 15 -4.38 0.22 -3.52
N GLY A 16 -3.58 1.18 -3.93
CA GLY A 16 -2.83 2.05 -3.04
C GLY A 16 -3.12 3.52 -3.26
N VAL A 17 -2.76 4.34 -2.26
CA VAL A 17 -2.86 5.80 -2.27
C VAL A 17 -1.48 6.42 -2.40
N ALA A 18 -1.24 7.13 -3.48
CA ALA A 18 0.05 7.79 -3.74
C ALA A 18 0.13 9.15 -3.06
N GLY A 19 1.22 9.38 -2.30
CA GLY A 19 1.55 10.69 -1.76
C GLY A 19 0.68 11.15 -0.59
N ASN A 20 0.22 10.23 0.25
CA ASN A 20 -0.59 10.52 1.44
C ASN A 20 0.24 10.80 2.71
N PHE A 21 1.56 10.84 2.60
CA PHE A 21 2.44 11.21 3.71
C PHE A 21 3.47 12.22 3.24
N ALA A 22 3.55 13.38 3.93
CA ALA A 22 4.40 14.48 3.51
C ALA A 22 5.88 14.09 3.40
N GLY A 23 6.50 14.37 2.25
CA GLY A 23 7.92 14.15 1.98
C GLY A 23 8.28 12.73 1.52
N HIS A 24 7.34 11.78 1.46
CA HIS A 24 7.66 10.41 1.03
C HIS A 24 8.01 10.34 -0.46
N LEU A 25 7.22 10.97 -1.33
CA LEU A 25 7.43 10.92 -2.79
C LEU A 25 8.79 11.50 -3.21
N GLU A 26 9.26 12.54 -2.53
CA GLU A 26 10.58 13.14 -2.75
C GLU A 26 11.69 12.16 -2.37
N GLN A 27 11.56 11.48 -1.21
CA GLN A 27 12.52 10.49 -0.74
C GLN A 27 12.55 9.23 -1.62
N ALA A 28 11.39 8.82 -2.14
CA ALA A 28 11.27 7.69 -3.05
C ALA A 28 11.77 7.98 -4.48
N GLY A 29 12.05 9.25 -4.80
CA GLY A 29 12.42 9.69 -6.14
C GLY A 29 11.26 9.66 -7.14
N GLU A 30 10.02 9.64 -6.66
CA GLU A 30 8.80 9.50 -7.46
C GLU A 30 8.07 10.84 -7.70
N ALA A 31 8.52 11.93 -7.08
CA ALA A 31 7.88 13.24 -7.25
C ALA A 31 7.79 13.68 -8.72
N ALA A 32 8.78 13.28 -9.55
CA ALA A 32 8.80 13.56 -10.97
C ALA A 32 7.69 12.86 -11.76
N ASP A 33 7.21 11.70 -11.32
CA ASP A 33 6.13 10.95 -11.97
C ASP A 33 4.79 11.70 -11.88
N PHE A 34 4.65 12.60 -10.90
CA PHE A 34 3.41 13.32 -10.60
C PHE A 34 3.40 14.81 -11.02
N VAL A 35 4.39 15.30 -11.79
CA VAL A 35 4.44 16.71 -12.19
C VAL A 35 3.20 17.18 -12.96
N ASN A 36 2.54 16.27 -13.68
CA ASN A 36 1.31 16.54 -14.43
C ASN A 36 0.02 16.20 -13.65
N VAL A 37 0.14 15.74 -12.41
CA VAL A 37 -1.01 15.43 -11.56
C VAL A 37 -1.32 16.61 -10.66
N THR A 38 -2.45 17.26 -10.89
CA THR A 38 -2.90 18.38 -10.05
C THR A 38 -3.52 17.85 -8.77
N SER A 39 -2.97 18.20 -7.62
CA SER A 39 -3.57 17.96 -6.31
C SER A 39 -3.77 19.29 -5.57
N GLN A 40 -4.78 19.37 -4.71
CA GLN A 40 -5.06 20.56 -3.89
C GLN A 40 -4.30 20.46 -2.57
N GLY A 41 -3.34 21.36 -2.35
CA GLY A 41 -2.62 21.44 -1.08
C GLY A 41 -1.93 20.13 -0.70
N GLU A 42 -2.24 19.61 0.49
CA GLU A 42 -1.68 18.37 1.06
C GLU A 42 -2.44 17.11 0.63
N ALA A 43 -3.41 17.21 -0.29
CA ALA A 43 -4.16 16.06 -0.78
C ALA A 43 -3.24 15.05 -1.47
N PRO A 44 -3.52 13.73 -1.32
CA PRO A 44 -2.80 12.70 -2.04
C PRO A 44 -2.87 12.90 -3.57
N LYS A 45 -1.95 12.30 -4.31
CA LYS A 45 -1.82 12.50 -5.75
C LYS A 45 -2.81 11.68 -6.57
N GLY A 46 -3.19 10.50 -6.09
CA GLY A 46 -4.11 9.61 -6.76
C GLY A 46 -4.12 8.22 -6.15
N ILE A 47 -4.92 7.34 -6.75
CA ILE A 47 -4.98 5.92 -6.41
C ILE A 47 -4.47 5.08 -7.57
N PHE A 48 -3.89 3.92 -7.29
CA PHE A 48 -3.34 3.00 -8.29
C PHE A 48 -3.62 1.55 -7.93
N PRO A 49 -3.94 0.68 -8.90
CA PRO A 49 -4.20 -0.73 -8.62
C PRO A 49 -2.87 -1.48 -8.41
N TRP A 50 -2.88 -2.49 -7.56
CA TRP A 50 -1.81 -3.47 -7.47
C TRP A 50 -2.33 -4.91 -7.55
N TYR A 51 -3.66 -5.13 -7.44
CA TYR A 51 -4.29 -6.44 -7.67
C TYR A 51 -5.73 -6.26 -8.13
N ALA A 52 -6.09 -6.94 -9.22
CA ALA A 52 -7.44 -6.99 -9.77
C ALA A 52 -7.83 -8.45 -10.03
N PRO A 53 -8.62 -9.09 -9.16
CA PRO A 53 -8.97 -10.50 -9.29
C PRO A 53 -9.66 -10.78 -10.64
N GLY A 54 -9.24 -11.85 -11.31
CA GLY A 54 -9.78 -12.25 -12.62
C GLY A 54 -9.30 -11.42 -13.81
N SER A 55 -8.37 -10.48 -13.63
CA SER A 55 -7.76 -9.74 -14.74
C SER A 55 -6.83 -10.65 -15.56
N ASP A 56 -6.86 -10.50 -16.90
CA ASP A 56 -5.95 -11.19 -17.83
C ASP A 56 -4.56 -10.52 -17.92
N THR A 57 -4.33 -9.45 -17.15
CA THR A 57 -3.05 -8.73 -17.08
C THR A 57 -2.24 -9.19 -15.86
N PHE A 58 -1.01 -8.64 -15.70
CA PHE A 58 -0.20 -8.87 -14.50
C PHE A 58 -0.92 -8.51 -13.18
N LEU A 59 -1.92 -7.64 -13.22
CA LEU A 59 -2.74 -7.30 -12.05
C LEU A 59 -3.61 -8.47 -11.56
N GLY A 60 -3.86 -9.49 -12.39
CA GLY A 60 -4.58 -10.70 -11.99
C GLY A 60 -3.74 -11.70 -11.18
N GLU A 61 -2.41 -11.52 -11.12
CA GLU A 61 -1.54 -12.35 -10.30
C GLU A 61 -1.64 -11.93 -8.83
N PHE A 62 -2.05 -12.87 -7.95
CA PHE A 62 -2.20 -12.60 -6.52
C PHE A 62 -0.85 -12.33 -5.84
N PRO A 63 -0.59 -11.11 -5.33
CA PRO A 63 0.75 -10.69 -4.94
C PRO A 63 1.06 -10.87 -3.45
N LEU A 64 0.06 -11.12 -2.59
CA LEU A 64 0.21 -11.04 -1.14
C LEU A 64 0.94 -12.23 -0.54
N SER A 65 1.76 -11.96 0.48
CA SER A 65 2.42 -12.96 1.33
C SER A 65 2.54 -12.41 2.75
N ASN A 66 2.49 -13.31 3.76
CA ASN A 66 2.74 -12.97 5.15
C ASN A 66 4.21 -13.15 5.57
N ASP A 67 5.02 -13.88 4.77
CA ASP A 67 6.34 -14.37 5.21
C ASP A 67 7.48 -14.14 4.23
N ALA A 68 7.19 -13.78 2.99
CA ALA A 68 8.21 -13.64 1.96
C ALA A 68 8.01 -12.47 1.01
N ILE A 69 9.11 -11.93 0.49
CA ILE A 69 9.18 -11.11 -0.72
C ILE A 69 10.06 -11.85 -1.72
N VAL A 70 9.51 -12.11 -2.91
CA VAL A 70 10.29 -12.65 -4.04
C VAL A 70 10.80 -11.49 -4.87
N LEU A 71 12.13 -11.44 -5.08
CA LEU A 71 12.73 -10.40 -5.91
C LEU A 71 12.22 -10.52 -7.35
N PRO A 72 11.97 -9.41 -8.04
CA PRO A 72 11.61 -9.44 -9.45
C PRO A 72 12.77 -10.05 -10.26
N PRO A 73 12.46 -10.71 -11.40
CA PRO A 73 13.51 -11.21 -12.28
C PRO A 73 14.38 -10.04 -12.77
N ALA A 74 15.69 -10.30 -12.88
CA ALA A 74 16.60 -9.31 -13.44
C ALA A 74 16.25 -8.99 -14.89
N GLU A 75 16.38 -7.74 -15.28
CA GLU A 75 16.22 -7.28 -16.67
C GLU A 75 17.58 -7.20 -17.37
N ASP A 76 17.58 -7.00 -18.69
CA ASP A 76 18.79 -6.80 -19.49
C ASP A 76 19.62 -5.59 -18.99
N SER A 77 18.96 -4.61 -18.36
CA SER A 77 19.59 -3.42 -17.72
C SER A 77 20.26 -3.72 -16.38
N GLY A 78 20.09 -4.94 -15.85
CA GLY A 78 20.62 -5.36 -14.55
C GLY A 78 19.53 -5.63 -13.50
N PRO A 79 19.92 -5.81 -12.23
CA PRO A 79 18.99 -6.06 -11.14
C PRO A 79 18.10 -4.84 -10.91
N LEU A 80 16.82 -5.12 -10.63
CA LEU A 80 15.87 -4.08 -10.25
C LEU A 80 16.02 -3.73 -8.76
N ASN A 81 16.16 -2.44 -8.48
CA ASN A 81 16.20 -1.95 -7.11
C ASN A 81 14.82 -2.08 -6.47
N LEU A 82 14.75 -2.82 -5.38
CA LEU A 82 13.52 -3.07 -4.64
C LEU A 82 13.58 -2.40 -3.27
N GLN A 83 12.54 -1.68 -2.91
CA GLN A 83 12.46 -0.93 -1.66
C GLN A 83 11.20 -1.30 -0.87
N ILE A 84 11.33 -1.42 0.46
CA ILE A 84 10.17 -1.56 1.35
C ILE A 84 9.37 -0.26 1.30
N GLU A 85 8.06 -0.34 1.17
CA GLU A 85 7.16 0.77 1.43
C GLU A 85 6.25 0.41 2.61
N PRO A 86 6.61 0.86 3.83
CA PRO A 86 5.82 0.56 5.01
C PRO A 86 4.53 1.36 5.01
N GLU A 87 3.42 0.65 5.06
CA GLU A 87 2.08 1.22 5.01
C GLU A 87 1.15 0.59 6.04
N VAL A 88 0.03 1.23 6.24
CA VAL A 88 -1.16 0.59 6.80
C VAL A 88 -1.95 -0.02 5.65
N GLY A 89 -2.28 -1.29 5.77
CA GLY A 89 -3.26 -1.97 4.94
C GLY A 89 -4.65 -1.84 5.58
N LEU A 90 -5.54 -1.10 4.92
CA LEU A 90 -6.91 -0.88 5.38
C LEU A 90 -7.87 -1.78 4.61
N ALA A 91 -8.55 -2.68 5.31
CA ALA A 91 -9.58 -3.54 4.75
C ALA A 91 -10.96 -2.86 4.85
N CYS A 92 -11.66 -2.75 3.71
CA CYS A 92 -12.97 -2.14 3.64
C CYS A 92 -13.98 -3.00 2.90
N GLU A 93 -15.24 -3.02 3.37
CA GLU A 93 -16.39 -3.44 2.58
C GLU A 93 -16.76 -2.32 1.61
N VAL A 94 -17.04 -2.68 0.35
CA VAL A 94 -17.44 -1.75 -0.70
C VAL A 94 -18.95 -1.72 -0.82
N VAL A 95 -19.54 -0.54 -0.76
CA VAL A 95 -20.95 -0.33 -1.02
C VAL A 95 -21.13 0.21 -2.43
N TRP A 96 -21.84 -0.53 -3.25
CA TRP A 96 -22.12 -0.22 -4.64
C TRP A 96 -23.51 0.34 -4.86
N ASP A 97 -23.65 1.29 -5.80
CA ASP A 97 -24.90 1.68 -6.45
C ASP A 97 -24.70 1.58 -7.97
N GLY A 98 -25.21 0.49 -8.56
CA GLY A 98 -24.85 0.11 -9.92
C GLY A 98 -23.36 -0.11 -10.06
N ASP A 99 -22.72 0.62 -10.99
CA ASP A 99 -21.27 0.58 -11.24
C ASP A 99 -20.49 1.65 -10.44
N THR A 100 -21.13 2.29 -9.46
CA THR A 100 -20.50 3.36 -8.67
C THR A 100 -20.27 2.90 -7.24
N VAL A 101 -19.03 3.08 -6.74
CA VAL A 101 -18.76 2.96 -5.30
C VAL A 101 -19.30 4.19 -4.60
N VAL A 102 -20.20 4.00 -3.63
CA VAL A 102 -20.83 5.11 -2.88
C VAL A 102 -20.28 5.23 -1.46
N THR A 103 -19.69 4.15 -0.92
CA THR A 103 -19.09 4.17 0.42
C THR A 103 -18.09 3.04 0.56
N LEU A 104 -17.03 3.30 1.33
CA LEU A 104 -16.09 2.32 1.85
C LEU A 104 -16.28 2.22 3.36
N LYS A 105 -16.56 1.01 3.87
CA LYS A 105 -16.74 0.75 5.29
C LYS A 105 -15.51 0.02 5.83
N PRO A 106 -14.64 0.67 6.58
CA PRO A 106 -13.49 0.01 7.18
C PRO A 106 -13.95 -1.03 8.20
N PHE A 107 -13.26 -2.17 8.26
CA PHE A 107 -13.51 -3.18 9.27
C PHE A 107 -12.23 -3.74 9.90
N ALA A 108 -11.06 -3.57 9.24
CA ALA A 108 -9.80 -4.00 9.80
C ALA A 108 -8.63 -3.17 9.26
N LEU A 109 -7.56 -3.04 10.06
CA LEU A 109 -6.29 -2.48 9.62
C LEU A 109 -5.11 -3.32 10.11
N GLY A 110 -4.07 -3.44 9.28
CA GLY A 110 -2.87 -4.20 9.58
C GLY A 110 -1.62 -3.61 8.97
N ALA A 111 -0.48 -4.26 9.22
CA ALA A 111 0.78 -3.88 8.58
C ALA A 111 0.76 -4.31 7.10
N PHE A 112 1.20 -3.42 6.23
CA PHE A 112 1.28 -3.65 4.79
C PHE A 112 2.63 -3.19 4.25
N ASN A 113 3.19 -3.97 3.34
CA ASN A 113 4.39 -3.60 2.60
C ASN A 113 4.02 -3.49 1.12
N ASP A 114 3.87 -2.25 0.64
CA ASP A 114 3.63 -1.94 -0.77
C ASP A 114 4.92 -2.02 -1.59
N CYS A 115 5.79 -2.96 -1.24
CA CYS A 115 7.12 -3.12 -1.83
C CYS A 115 7.17 -2.71 -3.29
N SER A 116 8.16 -1.87 -3.65
CA SER A 116 8.20 -1.19 -4.95
C SER A 116 9.51 -1.37 -5.67
N ILE A 117 9.42 -1.63 -6.98
CA ILE A 117 10.55 -1.56 -7.88
C ILE A 117 10.85 -0.08 -8.16
N ARG A 118 12.08 0.37 -7.88
CA ARG A 118 12.55 1.72 -8.24
C ARG A 118 12.97 1.75 -9.69
N ARG A 119 11.99 1.88 -10.60
CA ARG A 119 12.17 1.91 -12.05
C ARG A 119 11.81 3.29 -12.58
N PRO A 120 12.80 4.08 -13.02
CA PRO A 120 12.52 5.36 -13.69
C PRO A 120 11.71 5.14 -14.98
N GLY A 121 10.76 6.03 -15.24
CA GLY A 121 10.00 6.04 -16.50
C GLY A 121 9.01 4.89 -16.67
N ALA A 122 8.57 4.24 -15.62
CA ALA A 122 7.46 3.29 -15.69
C ALA A 122 6.20 4.01 -16.20
N PRO A 123 5.49 3.48 -17.22
CA PRO A 123 4.32 4.15 -17.79
C PRO A 123 3.19 4.35 -16.76
N LYS A 124 3.06 3.42 -15.84
CA LYS A 124 2.07 3.42 -14.76
C LYS A 124 2.71 3.03 -13.44
N ILE A 125 2.16 3.52 -12.33
CA ILE A 125 2.61 3.16 -10.99
C ILE A 125 2.45 1.66 -10.76
N SER A 126 1.36 1.07 -11.19
CA SER A 126 1.07 -0.37 -11.08
C SER A 126 2.20 -1.26 -11.61
N HIS A 127 2.93 -0.82 -12.64
CA HIS A 127 4.07 -1.55 -13.21
C HIS A 127 5.28 -1.69 -12.27
N LYS A 128 5.29 -0.92 -11.19
CA LYS A 128 6.30 -0.99 -10.13
C LYS A 128 5.82 -1.78 -8.91
N LYS A 129 4.55 -2.18 -8.88
CA LYS A 129 3.84 -2.64 -7.69
C LYS A 129 3.49 -4.12 -7.67
N ASN A 130 3.30 -4.77 -8.81
CA ASN A 130 3.00 -6.19 -8.89
C ASN A 130 3.85 -6.85 -9.97
N TRP A 131 4.71 -7.77 -9.59
CA TRP A 131 5.53 -8.60 -10.48
C TRP A 131 5.29 -10.11 -10.24
N GLY A 132 4.15 -10.44 -9.61
CA GLY A 132 3.73 -11.81 -9.34
C GLY A 132 3.61 -12.14 -7.85
N PRO A 133 3.49 -13.43 -7.51
CA PRO A 133 3.31 -13.89 -6.13
C PRO A 133 4.42 -13.40 -5.20
N SER A 134 4.05 -13.07 -3.97
CA SER A 134 4.96 -12.53 -2.94
C SER A 134 5.69 -11.24 -3.33
N SER A 135 5.09 -10.42 -4.20
CA SER A 135 5.59 -9.08 -4.49
C SER A 135 5.11 -8.03 -3.47
N LYS A 136 4.13 -8.38 -2.64
CA LYS A 136 3.58 -7.54 -1.59
C LYS A 136 3.45 -8.29 -0.27
N GLY A 137 3.34 -7.54 0.81
CA GLY A 137 3.17 -8.11 2.13
C GLY A 137 1.98 -7.56 2.88
N VAL A 138 1.32 -8.44 3.65
CA VAL A 138 0.29 -8.05 4.60
C VAL A 138 0.41 -8.92 5.85
N SER A 139 0.18 -8.35 7.04
CA SER A 139 0.16 -9.11 8.29
C SER A 139 -0.99 -10.13 8.29
N ALA A 140 -0.84 -11.25 9.00
CA ALA A 140 -1.93 -12.20 9.20
C ALA A 140 -2.94 -11.70 10.22
N GLU A 141 -2.46 -10.95 11.22
CA GLU A 141 -3.28 -10.34 12.25
C GLU A 141 -3.57 -8.89 11.91
N PHE A 142 -4.79 -8.47 12.19
CA PHE A 142 -5.31 -7.12 12.00
C PHE A 142 -5.94 -6.61 13.28
N PHE A 143 -5.93 -5.30 13.45
CA PHE A 143 -6.81 -4.65 14.40
C PHE A 143 -8.24 -4.65 13.83
N ASP A 144 -9.21 -5.08 14.62
CA ASP A 144 -10.64 -4.93 14.32
C ASP A 144 -11.02 -3.47 14.55
N VAL A 145 -11.23 -2.72 13.47
CA VAL A 145 -11.40 -1.26 13.50
C VAL A 145 -12.46 -0.86 12.48
N SER A 146 -13.54 -0.29 12.98
CA SER A 146 -14.61 0.29 12.16
C SER A 146 -14.67 1.82 12.24
N ASP A 147 -13.89 2.43 13.14
CA ASP A 147 -13.81 3.86 13.38
C ASP A 147 -12.37 4.35 13.24
N LEU A 148 -12.14 5.23 12.28
CA LEU A 148 -10.85 5.86 11.96
C LEU A 148 -10.82 7.35 12.33
N THR A 149 -11.69 7.80 13.23
CA THR A 149 -11.63 9.20 13.68
C THR A 149 -10.26 9.48 14.36
N PRO A 150 -9.69 10.68 14.17
CA PRO A 150 -8.35 11.00 14.69
C PRO A 150 -8.23 10.90 16.23
N ASP A 151 -9.34 11.00 16.96
CA ASP A 151 -9.46 10.86 18.41
C ASP A 151 -10.09 9.50 18.82
N GLY A 152 -10.32 8.61 17.84
CA GLY A 152 -10.93 7.29 18.00
C GLY A 152 -9.93 6.19 18.39
N PRO A 153 -10.30 4.91 18.14
CA PRO A 153 -9.50 3.75 18.55
C PRO A 153 -8.08 3.70 17.97
N THR A 154 -7.85 4.40 16.87
CA THR A 154 -6.55 4.42 16.17
C THR A 154 -5.66 5.61 16.55
N ALA A 155 -6.10 6.48 17.46
CA ALA A 155 -5.39 7.70 17.86
C ALA A 155 -3.99 7.43 18.45
N THR A 156 -3.81 6.28 19.10
CA THR A 156 -2.55 5.85 19.74
C THR A 156 -1.74 4.89 18.89
N MET A 157 -2.23 4.56 17.69
CA MET A 157 -1.55 3.62 16.79
C MET A 157 -0.42 4.29 16.01
N ARG A 158 0.63 3.50 15.76
CA ARG A 158 1.85 3.94 15.06
C ARG A 158 2.28 2.88 14.05
N LEU A 159 3.01 3.33 13.05
CA LEU A 159 3.64 2.48 12.02
C LEU A 159 5.15 2.65 12.09
N VAL A 160 5.86 1.52 12.12
CA VAL A 160 7.32 1.47 12.09
C VAL A 160 7.79 0.41 11.11
N CYS A 161 9.00 0.61 10.56
CA CYS A 161 9.61 -0.36 9.65
C CYS A 161 11.08 -0.54 9.97
N HIS A 162 11.51 -1.81 10.00
CA HIS A 162 12.90 -2.21 10.17
C HIS A 162 13.35 -3.10 9.01
N LEU A 163 14.65 -3.05 8.73
CA LEU A 163 15.35 -3.95 7.84
C LEU A 163 16.37 -4.74 8.65
N LEU A 164 16.28 -6.07 8.61
CA LEU A 164 17.34 -6.94 9.12
C LEU A 164 18.19 -7.37 7.92
N SER A 165 19.45 -6.97 7.92
CA SER A 165 20.40 -7.23 6.84
C SER A 165 21.77 -7.56 7.42
N ASP A 166 22.42 -8.62 6.92
CA ASP A 166 23.76 -9.06 7.36
C ASP A 166 23.88 -9.31 8.89
N GLY A 167 22.76 -9.63 9.55
CA GLY A 167 22.70 -9.89 10.99
C GLY A 167 22.53 -8.63 11.86
N GLU A 168 22.36 -7.47 11.24
CA GLU A 168 22.09 -6.19 11.91
C GLU A 168 20.65 -5.74 11.63
N GLU A 169 20.06 -5.05 12.61
CA GLU A 169 18.74 -4.44 12.50
C GLU A 169 18.89 -2.93 12.31
N HIS A 170 18.22 -2.39 11.31
CA HIS A 170 18.24 -0.98 10.96
C HIS A 170 16.81 -0.41 10.98
N GLU A 171 16.63 0.77 11.54
CA GLU A 171 15.42 1.55 11.33
C GLU A 171 15.34 1.96 9.84
N TYR A 172 14.28 1.49 9.16
CA TYR A 172 14.12 1.71 7.72
C TYR A 172 13.05 2.78 7.43
N GLY A 173 11.92 2.72 8.10
CA GLY A 173 10.86 3.73 8.08
C GLY A 173 10.85 4.52 9.38
N VAL A 174 10.56 5.82 9.29
CA VAL A 174 10.40 6.69 10.47
C VAL A 174 9.16 6.25 11.23
N ASP A 175 9.32 5.95 12.52
CA ASP A 175 8.18 5.64 13.39
C ASP A 175 7.21 6.82 13.40
N SER A 176 5.99 6.59 12.93
CA SER A 176 5.02 7.62 12.62
C SER A 176 3.64 7.30 13.22
N PRO A 177 2.96 8.28 13.86
CA PRO A 177 1.58 8.08 14.30
C PRO A 177 0.67 7.98 13.08
N LEU A 178 -0.36 7.13 13.13
CA LEU A 178 -1.31 6.97 12.02
C LEU A 178 -2.07 8.27 11.73
N ILE A 179 -2.36 9.06 12.74
CA ILE A 179 -2.97 10.39 12.59
C ILE A 179 -2.05 11.41 11.88
N GLY A 180 -0.81 11.06 11.58
CA GLY A 180 0.16 11.87 10.84
C GLY A 180 0.04 11.79 9.31
N TYR A 181 -0.84 10.95 8.78
CA TYR A 181 -1.18 10.96 7.36
C TYR A 181 -1.83 12.28 6.96
N SER A 182 -1.55 12.78 5.75
CA SER A 182 -2.14 14.03 5.24
C SER A 182 -3.67 13.94 5.17
N TYR A 183 -4.18 12.82 4.65
CA TYR A 183 -5.60 12.45 4.72
C TYR A 183 -5.74 11.16 5.53
N TYR A 184 -6.62 11.21 6.54
CA TYR A 184 -6.90 10.11 7.44
C TYR A 184 -8.39 10.05 7.79
N GLY A 185 -8.89 8.88 8.21
CA GLY A 185 -10.28 8.70 8.62
C GLY A 185 -11.27 8.93 7.48
N GLU A 186 -12.39 9.57 7.79
CA GLU A 186 -13.45 9.87 6.83
C GLU A 186 -12.96 10.74 5.67
N VAL A 187 -12.07 11.69 5.94
CA VAL A 187 -11.49 12.54 4.88
C VAL A 187 -10.76 11.72 3.82
N LEU A 188 -10.02 10.68 4.22
CA LEU A 188 -9.37 9.76 3.30
C LEU A 188 -10.40 8.91 2.54
N LEU A 189 -11.36 8.34 3.24
CA LEU A 189 -12.37 7.46 2.63
C LEU A 189 -13.24 8.20 1.61
N ASP A 190 -13.70 9.39 1.94
CA ASP A 190 -14.49 10.23 1.02
C ASP A 190 -13.68 10.63 -0.21
N TRP A 191 -12.39 10.99 0.01
CA TRP A 191 -11.49 11.31 -1.09
C TRP A 191 -11.24 10.09 -2.00
N ILE A 192 -11.08 8.88 -1.44
CA ILE A 192 -10.93 7.66 -2.24
C ILE A 192 -12.20 7.40 -3.06
N VAL A 193 -13.38 7.50 -2.47
CA VAL A 193 -14.65 7.34 -3.18
C VAL A 193 -14.76 8.33 -4.34
N GLU A 194 -14.39 9.58 -4.11
CA GLU A 194 -14.35 10.60 -5.18
C GLU A 194 -13.34 10.22 -6.28
N ARG A 195 -12.15 9.70 -5.93
CA ARG A 195 -11.17 9.23 -6.91
C ARG A 195 -11.68 8.03 -7.70
N LEU A 196 -12.30 7.04 -7.06
CA LEU A 196 -12.91 5.90 -7.73
C LEU A 196 -13.95 6.32 -8.78
N ALA A 197 -14.72 7.36 -8.50
CA ALA A 197 -15.71 7.90 -9.45
C ALA A 197 -15.07 8.72 -10.60
N ASN A 198 -14.06 9.53 -10.31
CA ASN A 198 -13.64 10.61 -11.20
C ASN A 198 -12.22 10.47 -11.75
N GLN A 199 -11.32 9.68 -11.12
CA GLN A 199 -9.98 9.48 -11.64
C GLN A 199 -10.04 8.66 -12.93
N LYS A 200 -9.47 9.21 -14.01
CA LYS A 200 -9.39 8.55 -15.31
C LYS A 200 -7.93 8.26 -15.68
N GLY A 201 -7.71 7.05 -16.21
CA GLY A 201 -6.45 6.68 -16.79
C GLY A 201 -6.28 7.33 -18.18
N SER A 202 -5.08 7.78 -18.48
CA SER A 202 -4.68 8.18 -19.83
C SER A 202 -3.21 7.79 -20.06
N PRO A 203 -2.74 7.72 -21.32
CA PRO A 203 -1.32 7.43 -21.60
C PRO A 203 -0.35 8.41 -20.92
N ASP A 204 -0.77 9.66 -20.72
CA ASP A 204 0.07 10.76 -20.21
C ASP A 204 0.05 10.90 -18.68
N THR A 205 -0.66 10.04 -17.97
CA THR A 205 -0.70 10.02 -16.49
C THR A 205 -0.16 8.69 -15.94
N PRO A 206 0.57 8.70 -14.81
CA PRO A 206 1.02 7.49 -14.14
C PRO A 206 -0.13 6.71 -13.47
N LEU A 207 -1.34 7.25 -13.46
CA LEU A 207 -2.53 6.70 -12.80
C LEU A 207 -3.43 5.92 -13.77
N GLU A 208 -4.19 4.98 -13.23
CA GLU A 208 -5.22 4.21 -13.92
C GLU A 208 -6.63 4.62 -13.49
N ASP A 209 -7.65 4.23 -14.27
CA ASP A 209 -9.07 4.29 -13.88
C ASP A 209 -9.40 3.11 -12.98
N VAL A 210 -9.11 3.26 -11.67
CA VAL A 210 -9.29 2.20 -10.67
C VAL A 210 -10.75 1.80 -10.53
N GLY A 211 -11.68 2.75 -10.60
CA GLY A 211 -13.12 2.47 -10.55
C GLY A 211 -13.57 1.56 -11.69
N ALA A 212 -13.14 1.84 -12.92
CA ALA A 212 -13.44 0.99 -14.06
C ALA A 212 -12.82 -0.42 -13.93
N LEU A 213 -11.61 -0.52 -13.35
CA LEU A 213 -10.97 -1.81 -13.10
C LEU A 213 -11.72 -2.61 -12.03
N MET A 214 -12.27 -1.97 -11.00
CA MET A 214 -13.11 -2.64 -9.99
C MET A 214 -14.41 -3.16 -10.58
N VAL A 215 -15.06 -2.39 -11.46
CA VAL A 215 -16.24 -2.86 -12.22
C VAL A 215 -15.88 -4.07 -13.09
N ALA A 216 -14.78 -4.00 -13.82
CA ALA A 216 -14.29 -5.12 -14.67
C ALA A 216 -13.94 -6.36 -13.85
N ALA A 217 -13.47 -6.20 -12.61
CA ALA A 217 -13.22 -7.29 -11.66
C ALA A 217 -14.49 -7.88 -11.03
N GLY A 218 -15.69 -7.46 -11.47
CA GLY A 218 -16.97 -8.03 -11.04
C GLY A 218 -17.53 -7.44 -9.73
N HIS A 219 -17.27 -6.17 -9.44
CA HIS A 219 -17.78 -5.49 -8.25
C HIS A 219 -17.34 -6.16 -6.94
N PRO A 220 -16.04 -6.21 -6.65
CA PRO A 220 -15.53 -6.86 -5.46
C PRO A 220 -16.22 -6.34 -4.20
N ARG A 221 -16.57 -7.27 -3.32
CA ARG A 221 -17.23 -6.95 -2.05
C ARG A 221 -16.28 -6.24 -1.09
N ASN A 222 -15.02 -6.65 -1.12
CA ASN A 222 -14.01 -6.13 -0.22
C ASN A 222 -12.80 -5.60 -1.01
N VAL A 223 -12.11 -4.65 -0.40
CA VAL A 223 -10.85 -4.11 -0.89
C VAL A 223 -9.79 -4.11 0.21
N LEU A 224 -8.52 -4.26 -0.17
CA LEU A 224 -7.38 -3.94 0.67
C LEU A 224 -6.68 -2.71 0.10
N ILE A 225 -6.56 -1.66 0.91
CA ILE A 225 -6.05 -0.35 0.52
C ILE A 225 -4.74 -0.09 1.25
N GLY A 226 -3.63 0.05 0.52
CA GLY A 226 -2.43 0.67 1.07
C GLY A 226 -2.65 2.19 1.16
N ILE A 227 -2.65 2.74 2.38
CA ILE A 227 -3.05 4.15 2.55
C ILE A 227 -1.91 5.16 2.35
N GLY A 228 -0.76 4.69 1.89
CA GLY A 228 0.44 5.47 1.57
C GLY A 228 1.62 5.18 2.50
N ALA A 229 2.81 5.14 1.92
CA ALA A 229 4.04 4.88 2.65
C ALA A 229 4.46 6.08 3.49
N THR A 230 4.96 5.81 4.70
CA THR A 230 5.56 6.81 5.58
C THR A 230 6.97 7.18 5.14
N ARG A 231 7.58 8.17 5.79
CA ARG A 231 8.94 8.62 5.44
C ARG A 231 9.99 7.56 5.75
N TYR A 232 11.02 7.53 4.93
CA TYR A 232 12.23 6.77 5.18
C TYR A 232 13.16 7.46 6.17
N THR A 233 13.94 6.66 6.90
CA THR A 233 15.18 7.09 7.51
C THR A 233 16.26 7.29 6.42
N GLU A 234 17.47 7.75 6.78
CA GLU A 234 18.60 7.82 5.83
C GLU A 234 18.95 6.44 5.27
N VAL A 235 18.85 5.40 6.11
CA VAL A 235 19.07 4.00 5.68
C VAL A 235 17.99 3.59 4.68
N GLY A 236 16.72 3.78 5.00
CA GLY A 236 15.61 3.39 4.13
C GLY A 236 15.64 4.10 2.77
N ALA A 237 16.04 5.38 2.75
CA ALA A 237 16.13 6.16 1.51
C ALA A 237 17.23 5.67 0.56
N SER A 238 18.28 4.99 1.07
CA SER A 238 19.49 4.62 0.31
C SER A 238 19.71 3.12 0.16
N THR A 239 18.93 2.27 0.84
CA THR A 239 19.14 0.82 0.89
C THR A 239 18.06 0.07 0.13
N PHE A 240 18.47 -0.81 -0.77
CA PHE A 240 17.62 -1.71 -1.52
C PHE A 240 17.71 -3.14 -0.99
N LEU A 241 16.61 -3.88 -1.11
CA LEU A 241 16.51 -5.25 -0.66
C LEU A 241 17.39 -6.20 -1.46
N LYS A 242 18.01 -7.17 -0.76
CA LYS A 242 18.80 -8.26 -1.32
C LYS A 242 18.35 -9.60 -0.74
N PRO A 243 18.68 -10.73 -1.40
CA PRO A 243 18.36 -12.05 -0.88
C PRO A 243 18.91 -12.26 0.53
N GLY A 244 18.10 -12.81 1.42
CA GLY A 244 18.43 -13.05 2.81
C GLY A 244 18.07 -11.93 3.79
N ASP A 245 17.74 -10.73 3.29
CA ASP A 245 17.21 -9.64 4.11
C ASP A 245 15.83 -10.02 4.69
N ARG A 246 15.44 -9.31 5.76
CA ARG A 246 14.08 -9.35 6.28
C ARG A 246 13.50 -7.95 6.37
N ALA A 247 12.32 -7.78 5.75
CA ALA A 247 11.51 -6.59 5.87
C ALA A 247 10.51 -6.78 7.02
N VAL A 248 10.56 -5.92 8.03
CA VAL A 248 9.65 -5.96 9.17
C VAL A 248 8.83 -4.67 9.18
N VAL A 249 7.52 -4.79 8.97
CA VAL A 249 6.56 -3.68 9.07
C VAL A 249 5.62 -3.97 10.23
N ARG A 250 5.40 -3.00 11.09
CA ARG A 250 4.60 -3.18 12.29
C ARG A 250 3.69 -1.98 12.53
N VAL A 251 2.39 -2.26 12.60
CA VAL A 251 1.41 -1.34 13.17
C VAL A 251 1.18 -1.74 14.61
N TYR A 252 1.37 -0.82 15.54
CA TYR A 252 1.25 -1.10 16.96
C TYR A 252 0.48 0.00 17.69
N ASP A 253 -0.18 -0.38 18.77
CA ASP A 253 -0.92 0.53 19.62
C ASP A 253 -0.16 0.79 20.92
N THR A 254 0.18 2.04 21.17
CA THR A 254 0.91 2.44 22.39
C THR A 254 0.07 2.34 23.67
N ALA A 255 -1.25 2.24 23.55
CA ALA A 255 -2.15 2.14 24.70
C ALA A 255 -2.39 0.69 25.14
N SER A 256 -2.40 -0.29 24.22
CA SER A 256 -2.73 -1.69 24.52
C SER A 256 -1.54 -2.66 24.36
N GLU A 257 -0.39 -2.19 23.89
CA GLU A 257 0.79 -2.99 23.54
C GLU A 257 0.52 -4.04 22.42
N SER A 258 -0.67 -4.01 21.81
CA SER A 258 -1.02 -4.90 20.68
C SER A 258 -0.31 -4.47 19.41
N ALA A 259 0.01 -5.43 18.54
CA ALA A 259 0.63 -5.15 17.25
C ALA A 259 0.14 -6.11 16.16
N ALA A 260 -0.04 -5.58 14.96
CA ALA A 260 -0.08 -6.33 13.72
C ALA A 260 1.32 -6.26 13.08
N GLU A 261 1.98 -7.39 12.96
CA GLU A 261 3.36 -7.46 12.46
C GLU A 261 3.44 -8.30 11.19
N LEU A 262 4.20 -7.79 10.24
CA LEU A 262 4.58 -8.44 9.01
C LEU A 262 6.10 -8.59 8.99
N ASN A 263 6.58 -9.84 8.84
CA ASN A 263 8.01 -10.16 8.82
C ASN A 263 8.34 -11.04 7.62
N GLN A 264 8.84 -10.44 6.55
CA GLN A 264 9.05 -11.09 5.26
C GLN A 264 10.53 -11.36 4.99
N LEU A 265 10.85 -12.62 4.65
CA LEU A 265 12.17 -12.99 4.12
C LEU A 265 12.26 -12.66 2.63
N VAL A 266 13.31 -11.95 2.22
CA VAL A 266 13.62 -11.65 0.82
C VAL A 266 14.30 -12.87 0.16
N ARG A 267 13.71 -13.36 -0.95
CA ARG A 267 14.14 -14.56 -1.69
C ARG A 267 14.43 -14.28 -3.15
#